data_8e62ec33c83ce94c41118eec2df113df
#
_entry.id   8e62ec33c83ce94c41118eec2df113df
#
_cell.length_a   1.000
_cell.length_b   1.000
_cell.length_c   1.000
_cell.angle_alpha   90.00
_cell.angle_beta   90.00
_cell.angle_gamma   90.00
#
_symmetry.space_group_name_H-M   'P 1'
#
loop_
_entity.id
_entity.type
_entity.pdbx_description
1 polymer ?
#
loop_
_entity_poly.entity_id
_entity_poly.type
_entity_poly.pdbx_seq_one_letter_code
_entity_poly.pdbx_strand_id
1 'polypeptide(L)'
;MLTIQRFEDVVLMLGKRRDLIVTASRSLDKARMIRFDERTGTLHATDLGRTASHFYIKYDTVEIFNEKMHPTMNDGEIFSLISLAQEFDQLKVRDDELDELDDCQHNFCELPVSGGSENTHGKVNTLLQTYVSRGQVRALSSLSNHPDGIF
;
A
#
# COMPACT_ATOMS: atom_id res chain seq x y z
N MET A 1 40.39 29.27 -4.45
CA MET A 1 38.95 29.55 -4.70
C MET A 1 38.13 28.28 -4.87
N LEU A 2 38.55 27.29 -5.62
CA LEU A 2 37.83 26.00 -5.82
C LEU A 2 37.61 25.14 -4.54
N THR A 3 38.46 25.27 -3.51
CA THR A 3 38.40 24.45 -2.30
C THR A 3 37.29 24.90 -1.34
N ILE A 4 37.00 26.20 -1.27
CA ILE A 4 35.96 26.79 -0.41
C ILE A 4 34.59 26.45 -0.95
N GLN A 5 34.39 26.57 -2.28
CA GLN A 5 33.14 26.22 -2.97
C GLN A 5 32.78 24.75 -2.72
N ARG A 6 33.76 23.84 -2.78
CA ARG A 6 33.54 22.40 -2.50
C ARG A 6 33.11 22.13 -1.04
N PHE A 7 33.65 22.91 -0.09
CA PHE A 7 33.28 22.77 1.32
C PHE A 7 31.86 23.24 1.58
N GLU A 8 31.44 24.36 1.00
CA GLU A 8 30.08 24.89 1.07
C GLU A 8 29.07 23.93 0.43
N ASP A 9 29.39 23.33 -0.72
CA ASP A 9 28.55 22.32 -1.38
C ASP A 9 28.37 21.07 -0.52
N VAL A 10 29.42 20.61 0.16
CA VAL A 10 29.37 19.45 1.07
C VAL A 10 28.51 19.76 2.30
N VAL A 11 28.68 20.93 2.91
CA VAL A 11 27.87 21.36 4.06
C VAL A 11 26.38 21.48 3.69
N LEU A 12 26.09 22.04 2.51
CA LEU A 12 24.73 22.14 1.99
C LEU A 12 24.12 20.75 1.71
N MET A 13 24.89 19.81 1.16
CA MET A 13 24.44 18.43 0.94
C MET A 13 24.17 17.70 2.25
N LEU A 14 24.99 17.88 3.28
CA LEU A 14 24.79 17.29 4.60
C LEU A 14 23.55 17.86 5.28
N GLY A 15 23.32 19.16 5.17
CA GLY A 15 22.09 19.82 5.65
C GLY A 15 20.84 19.23 4.99
N LYS A 16 20.80 19.16 3.66
CA LYS A 16 19.68 18.56 2.91
C LYS A 16 19.41 17.12 3.28
N ARG A 17 20.46 16.30 3.47
CA ARG A 17 20.31 14.90 3.91
C ARG A 17 19.70 14.80 5.31
N ARG A 18 20.13 15.67 6.23
CA ARG A 18 19.57 15.72 7.57
C ARG A 18 18.08 16.10 7.54
N ASP A 19 17.71 17.09 6.77
CA ASP A 19 16.33 17.55 6.63
C ASP A 19 15.43 16.44 6.04
N LEU A 20 15.92 15.70 5.05
CA LEU A 20 15.21 14.53 4.49
C LEU A 20 14.99 13.44 5.55
N ILE A 21 16.02 13.11 6.34
CA ILE A 21 15.90 12.10 7.41
C ILE A 21 14.90 12.55 8.46
N VAL A 22 14.96 13.80 8.92
CA VAL A 22 14.04 14.34 9.93
C VAL A 22 12.61 14.34 9.40
N THR A 23 12.40 14.77 8.16
CA THR A 23 11.07 14.77 7.53
C THR A 23 10.51 13.37 7.42
N ALA A 24 11.29 12.41 6.92
CA ALA A 24 10.87 11.02 6.84
C ALA A 24 10.59 10.42 8.24
N SER A 25 11.42 10.75 9.23
CA SER A 25 11.23 10.28 10.62
C SER A 25 9.93 10.83 11.22
N ARG A 26 9.60 12.09 10.98
CA ARG A 26 8.32 12.67 11.42
C ARG A 26 7.12 11.97 10.76
N SER A 27 7.21 11.69 9.46
CA SER A 27 6.15 10.98 8.74
C SER A 27 5.95 9.57 9.29
N LEU A 28 7.02 8.82 9.51
CA LEU A 28 6.97 7.48 10.10
C LEU A 28 6.47 7.47 11.55
N ASP A 29 6.80 8.50 12.35
CA ASP A 29 6.28 8.65 13.71
C ASP A 29 4.78 8.96 13.70
N LYS A 30 4.32 9.82 12.80
CA LYS A 30 2.89 10.09 12.57
C LYS A 30 2.13 8.80 12.22
N ALA A 31 2.69 7.97 11.34
CA ALA A 31 2.12 6.66 10.98
C ALA A 31 2.29 5.61 12.09
N ARG A 32 2.86 5.94 13.24
CA ARG A 32 3.12 5.04 14.37
C ARG A 32 4.02 3.85 14.05
N MET A 33 4.79 3.93 12.98
CA MET A 33 5.76 2.90 12.61
C MET A 33 7.04 2.97 13.44
N ILE A 34 7.39 4.17 13.87
CA ILE A 34 8.51 4.44 14.79
C ILE A 34 8.08 5.39 15.92
N ARG A 35 8.94 5.58 16.90
CA ARG A 35 8.94 6.70 17.84
C ARG A 35 10.17 7.52 17.58
N PHE A 36 9.97 8.80 17.24
CA PHE A 36 11.05 9.74 16.94
C PHE A 36 11.15 10.82 18.01
N ASP A 37 12.27 10.85 18.73
CA ASP A 37 12.61 11.99 19.60
C ASP A 37 13.48 12.98 18.82
N GLU A 38 12.85 14.05 18.35
CA GLU A 38 13.52 15.07 17.54
C GLU A 38 14.65 15.80 18.30
N ARG A 39 14.54 15.90 19.62
CA ARG A 39 15.54 16.58 20.44
C ARG A 39 16.85 15.80 20.52
N THR A 40 16.76 14.47 20.65
CA THR A 40 17.93 13.59 20.74
C THR A 40 18.31 12.99 19.40
N GLY A 41 17.40 13.02 18.41
CA GLY A 41 17.56 12.33 17.13
C GLY A 41 17.39 10.81 17.22
N THR A 42 16.83 10.31 18.33
CA THR A 42 16.70 8.87 18.59
C THR A 42 15.45 8.30 17.90
N LEU A 43 15.61 7.12 17.29
CA LEU A 43 14.55 6.40 16.59
C LEU A 43 14.33 5.04 17.27
N HIS A 44 13.08 4.71 17.58
CA HIS A 44 12.69 3.41 18.11
C HIS A 44 11.59 2.80 17.24
N ALA A 45 11.82 1.59 16.71
CA ALA A 45 10.82 0.87 15.94
C ALA A 45 9.68 0.37 16.84
N THR A 46 8.44 0.57 16.40
CA THR A 46 7.25 -0.04 17.02
C THR A 46 7.03 -1.46 16.49
N ASP A 47 6.11 -2.22 17.11
CA ASP A 47 5.71 -3.52 16.58
C ASP A 47 5.06 -3.40 15.20
N LEU A 48 4.21 -2.39 15.01
CA LEU A 48 3.61 -2.07 13.72
C LEU A 48 4.68 -1.79 12.66
N GLY A 49 5.67 -0.96 12.97
CA GLY A 49 6.76 -0.65 12.05
C GLY A 49 7.62 -1.85 11.70
N ARG A 50 7.90 -2.73 12.67
CA ARG A 50 8.61 -4.00 12.42
C ARG A 50 7.81 -4.92 11.50
N THR A 51 6.50 -5.06 11.75
CA THR A 51 5.60 -5.87 10.92
C THR A 51 5.52 -5.31 9.50
N ALA A 52 5.27 -4.02 9.35
CA ALA A 52 5.18 -3.37 8.05
C ALA A 52 6.49 -3.51 7.25
N SER A 53 7.65 -3.33 7.90
CA SER A 53 8.96 -3.53 7.29
C SER A 53 9.21 -4.98 6.89
N HIS A 54 8.81 -5.94 7.73
CA HIS A 54 8.99 -7.36 7.46
C HIS A 54 8.21 -7.84 6.23
N PHE A 55 7.00 -7.33 6.05
CA PHE A 55 6.12 -7.66 4.93
C PHE A 55 6.19 -6.66 3.76
N TYR A 56 7.13 -5.71 3.80
CA TYR A 56 7.31 -4.69 2.76
C TYR A 56 6.06 -3.84 2.49
N ILE A 57 5.26 -3.59 3.53
CA ILE A 57 4.05 -2.75 3.43
C ILE A 57 4.47 -1.29 3.32
N LYS A 58 3.94 -0.59 2.33
CA LYS A 58 4.21 0.82 2.08
C LYS A 58 3.70 1.68 3.24
N TYR A 59 4.43 2.77 3.50
CA TYR A 59 4.08 3.77 4.52
C TYR A 59 2.65 4.30 4.34
N ASP A 60 2.26 4.66 3.11
CA ASP A 60 0.94 5.21 2.81
C ASP A 60 -0.18 4.21 3.12
N THR A 61 0.05 2.93 2.89
CA THR A 61 -0.87 1.84 3.27
C THR A 61 -1.05 1.78 4.79
N VAL A 62 0.03 1.92 5.55
CA VAL A 62 -0.04 1.95 7.02
C VAL A 62 -0.81 3.18 7.52
N GLU A 63 -0.65 4.35 6.89
CA GLU A 63 -1.48 5.53 7.21
C GLU A 63 -2.97 5.26 6.97
N ILE A 64 -3.34 4.72 5.81
CA ILE A 64 -4.73 4.37 5.47
C ILE A 64 -5.31 3.41 6.52
N PHE A 65 -4.55 2.38 6.91
CA PHE A 65 -5.01 1.42 7.91
C PHE A 65 -5.15 2.05 9.29
N ASN A 66 -4.23 2.90 9.71
CA ASN A 66 -4.33 3.62 10.99
C ASN A 66 -5.56 4.54 11.07
N GLU A 67 -5.98 5.12 9.94
CA GLU A 67 -7.13 6.02 9.88
C GLU A 67 -8.46 5.29 9.83
N LYS A 68 -8.52 4.17 9.09
CA LYS A 68 -9.78 3.51 8.74
C LYS A 68 -10.06 2.23 9.51
N MET A 69 -9.02 1.56 10.04
CA MET A 69 -9.20 0.29 10.76
C MET A 69 -9.82 0.53 12.14
N HIS A 70 -10.89 -0.22 12.45
CA HIS A 70 -11.51 -0.21 13.77
C HIS A 70 -11.93 -1.64 14.21
N PRO A 71 -12.02 -1.90 15.53
CA PRO A 71 -12.19 -3.26 16.07
C PRO A 71 -13.51 -3.95 15.68
N THR A 72 -14.50 -3.20 15.22
CA THR A 72 -15.84 -3.73 14.89
C THR A 72 -16.06 -3.91 13.39
N MET A 73 -15.00 -3.89 12.58
CA MET A 73 -15.10 -4.13 11.14
C MET A 73 -15.56 -5.56 10.87
N ASN A 74 -16.49 -5.68 9.92
CA ASN A 74 -16.86 -6.98 9.36
C ASN A 74 -15.92 -7.37 8.21
N ASP A 75 -16.03 -8.62 7.75
CA ASP A 75 -15.14 -9.15 6.71
C ASP A 75 -15.20 -8.35 5.42
N GLY A 76 -16.39 -7.87 4.99
CA GLY A 76 -16.54 -7.04 3.79
C GLY A 76 -15.83 -5.70 3.92
N GLU A 77 -15.87 -5.06 5.10
CA GLU A 77 -15.15 -3.83 5.38
C GLU A 77 -13.64 -4.05 5.41
N ILE A 78 -13.18 -5.22 5.91
CA ILE A 78 -11.77 -5.60 5.88
C ILE A 78 -11.27 -5.76 4.44
N PHE A 79 -12.00 -6.50 3.58
CA PHE A 79 -11.64 -6.62 2.16
C PHE A 79 -11.63 -5.26 1.46
N SER A 80 -12.61 -4.40 1.76
CA SER A 80 -12.66 -3.04 1.22
C SER A 80 -11.48 -2.20 1.70
N LEU A 81 -11.07 -2.32 2.96
CA LEU A 81 -9.90 -1.64 3.50
C LEU A 81 -8.60 -2.12 2.84
N ILE A 82 -8.41 -3.43 2.70
CA ILE A 82 -7.23 -4.00 2.05
C ILE A 82 -7.13 -3.55 0.60
N SER A 83 -8.26 -3.44 -0.11
CA SER A 83 -8.28 -2.99 -1.51
C SER A 83 -7.82 -1.54 -1.71
N LEU A 84 -7.75 -0.74 -0.64
CA LEU A 84 -7.21 0.62 -0.66
C LEU A 84 -5.69 0.69 -0.51
N ALA A 85 -5.02 -0.45 -0.33
CA ALA A 85 -3.58 -0.48 -0.13
C ALA A 85 -2.83 0.02 -1.37
N GLN A 86 -1.82 0.84 -1.16
CA GLN A 86 -1.02 1.49 -2.20
C GLN A 86 -0.17 0.50 -3.02
N GLU A 87 -0.05 -0.73 -2.54
CA GLU A 87 0.56 -1.84 -3.26
C GLU A 87 -0.20 -2.17 -4.54
N PHE A 88 -1.50 -1.92 -4.55
CA PHE A 88 -2.41 -2.24 -5.65
C PHE A 88 -2.65 -1.08 -6.64
N ASP A 89 -2.07 0.10 -6.43
CA ASP A 89 -2.27 1.27 -7.30
C ASP A 89 -1.94 1.03 -8.78
N GLN A 90 -1.09 0.07 -9.07
CA GLN A 90 -0.70 -0.33 -10.42
C GLN A 90 -1.78 -1.17 -11.14
N LEU A 91 -2.71 -1.77 -10.38
CA LEU A 91 -3.75 -2.68 -10.90
C LEU A 91 -4.94 -1.90 -11.48
N LYS A 92 -4.68 -1.08 -12.48
CA LYS A 92 -5.76 -0.33 -13.15
C LYS A 92 -6.72 -1.27 -13.87
N VAL A 93 -7.99 -0.89 -13.89
CA VAL A 93 -9.03 -1.60 -14.64
C VAL A 93 -8.82 -1.32 -16.14
N ARG A 94 -9.02 -2.35 -16.96
CA ARG A 94 -9.02 -2.26 -18.42
C ARG A 94 -10.39 -2.61 -18.96
N ASP A 95 -10.78 -2.00 -20.07
CA ASP A 95 -12.11 -2.20 -20.68
C ASP A 95 -12.34 -3.64 -21.12
N ASP A 96 -11.27 -4.35 -21.52
CA ASP A 96 -11.30 -5.73 -22.01
C ASP A 96 -11.44 -6.79 -20.92
N GLU A 97 -11.37 -6.41 -19.64
CA GLU A 97 -11.47 -7.33 -18.49
C GLU A 97 -12.75 -7.16 -17.66
N LEU A 98 -13.61 -6.19 -18.00
CA LEU A 98 -14.81 -5.87 -17.21
C LEU A 98 -15.78 -7.03 -17.12
N ASP A 99 -16.09 -7.68 -18.25
CA ASP A 99 -17.00 -8.84 -18.28
C ASP A 99 -16.49 -9.98 -17.41
N GLU A 100 -15.18 -10.20 -17.40
CA GLU A 100 -14.52 -11.23 -16.60
C GLU A 100 -14.49 -10.90 -15.11
N LEU A 101 -14.32 -9.63 -14.76
CA LEU A 101 -14.41 -9.15 -13.38
C LEU A 101 -15.85 -9.28 -12.85
N ASP A 102 -16.84 -9.00 -13.68
CA ASP A 102 -18.26 -9.18 -13.33
C ASP A 102 -18.59 -10.66 -13.13
N ASP A 103 -18.08 -11.53 -14.00
CA ASP A 103 -18.21 -12.99 -13.85
C ASP A 103 -17.53 -13.48 -12.55
N CYS A 104 -16.33 -13.00 -12.24
CA CYS A 104 -15.64 -13.32 -11.00
C CYS A 104 -16.42 -12.84 -9.78
N GLN A 105 -16.91 -11.61 -9.83
CA GLN A 105 -17.70 -11.05 -8.75
C GLN A 105 -18.99 -11.84 -8.50
N HIS A 106 -19.66 -12.27 -9.55
CA HIS A 106 -20.92 -13.02 -9.46
C HIS A 106 -20.73 -14.45 -8.94
N ASN A 107 -19.64 -15.10 -9.32
CA ASN A 107 -19.42 -16.52 -9.04
C ASN A 107 -18.64 -16.78 -7.74
N PHE A 108 -17.78 -15.83 -7.30
CA PHE A 108 -16.81 -16.08 -6.23
C PHE A 108 -16.86 -15.06 -5.08
N CYS A 109 -17.54 -13.91 -5.27
CA CYS A 109 -17.63 -12.92 -4.19
C CYS A 109 -18.88 -13.16 -3.36
N GLU A 110 -18.70 -13.60 -2.11
CA GLU A 110 -19.77 -13.74 -1.13
C GLU A 110 -20.08 -12.42 -0.42
N LEU A 111 -19.10 -11.53 -0.38
CA LEU A 111 -19.21 -10.23 0.31
C LEU A 111 -19.41 -9.11 -0.71
N PRO A 112 -20.18 -8.07 -0.34
CA PRO A 112 -20.41 -6.95 -1.25
C PRO A 112 -19.12 -6.24 -1.61
N VAL A 113 -18.91 -6.01 -2.91
CA VAL A 113 -17.76 -5.29 -3.44
C VAL A 113 -18.09 -3.80 -3.54
N SER A 114 -17.43 -2.99 -2.75
CA SER A 114 -17.60 -1.55 -2.78
C SER A 114 -16.93 -0.94 -4.02
N GLY A 115 -17.68 -0.15 -4.80
CA GLY A 115 -17.17 0.59 -5.95
C GLY A 115 -17.33 -0.11 -7.30
N GLY A 116 -17.84 -1.35 -7.36
CA GLY A 116 -18.07 -2.08 -8.61
C GLY A 116 -16.79 -2.49 -9.35
N SER A 117 -16.95 -3.22 -10.47
CA SER A 117 -15.84 -3.73 -11.29
C SER A 117 -15.07 -2.64 -12.06
N GLU A 118 -15.68 -1.49 -12.29
CA GLU A 118 -15.08 -0.37 -13.02
C GLU A 118 -14.01 0.40 -12.23
N ASN A 119 -13.90 0.15 -10.93
CA ASN A 119 -12.99 0.86 -10.03
C ASN A 119 -11.80 -0.06 -9.66
N THR A 120 -10.60 0.49 -9.61
CA THR A 120 -9.37 -0.22 -9.19
C THR A 120 -9.56 -0.94 -7.85
N HIS A 121 -10.18 -0.30 -6.86
CA HIS A 121 -10.40 -0.92 -5.55
C HIS A 121 -11.43 -2.05 -5.62
N GLY A 122 -12.48 -1.90 -6.45
CA GLY A 122 -13.45 -2.95 -6.70
C GLY A 122 -12.82 -4.16 -7.39
N LYS A 123 -11.98 -3.93 -8.41
CA LYS A 123 -11.18 -4.98 -9.05
C LYS A 123 -10.32 -5.74 -8.04
N VAL A 124 -9.55 -5.03 -7.23
CA VAL A 124 -8.69 -5.64 -6.20
C VAL A 124 -9.52 -6.44 -5.20
N ASN A 125 -10.64 -5.90 -4.73
CA ASN A 125 -11.54 -6.60 -3.81
C ASN A 125 -12.09 -7.88 -4.44
N THR A 126 -12.57 -7.84 -5.67
CA THR A 126 -13.06 -9.01 -6.43
C THR A 126 -11.98 -10.07 -6.54
N LEU A 127 -10.76 -9.69 -6.94
CA LEU A 127 -9.63 -10.61 -7.06
C LEU A 127 -9.24 -11.23 -5.72
N LEU A 128 -9.20 -10.46 -4.65
CA LEU A 128 -8.91 -10.96 -3.30
C LEU A 128 -9.95 -11.97 -2.83
N GLN A 129 -11.25 -11.68 -3.00
CA GLN A 129 -12.30 -12.62 -2.64
C GLN A 129 -12.23 -13.88 -3.49
N THR A 130 -12.03 -13.75 -4.80
CA THR A 130 -11.86 -14.89 -5.71
C THR A 130 -10.69 -15.78 -5.29
N TYR A 131 -9.57 -15.18 -4.90
CA TYR A 131 -8.40 -15.93 -4.42
C TYR A 131 -8.68 -16.68 -3.11
N VAL A 132 -9.31 -16.02 -2.14
CA VAL A 132 -9.65 -16.62 -0.84
C VAL A 132 -10.67 -17.74 -1.00
N SER A 133 -11.67 -17.57 -1.87
CA SER A 133 -12.69 -18.58 -2.18
C SER A 133 -12.13 -19.75 -3.03
N ARG A 134 -10.82 -19.75 -3.34
CA ARG A 134 -10.17 -20.72 -4.24
C ARG A 134 -10.87 -20.84 -5.59
N GLY A 135 -11.48 -19.74 -6.05
CA GLY A 135 -12.06 -19.64 -7.37
C GLY A 135 -10.98 -19.89 -8.41
N GLN A 136 -11.25 -20.82 -9.35
CA GLN A 136 -10.41 -20.95 -10.52
C GLN A 136 -10.78 -19.78 -11.44
N VAL A 137 -9.99 -18.74 -11.41
CA VAL A 137 -9.95 -17.77 -12.49
C VAL A 137 -9.49 -18.58 -13.69
N ARG A 138 -10.41 -18.92 -14.60
CA ARG A 138 -10.04 -19.57 -15.87
C ARG A 138 -9.02 -18.63 -16.48
N ALA A 139 -7.84 -19.17 -16.81
CA ALA A 139 -6.67 -18.43 -17.27
C ALA A 139 -7.09 -17.32 -18.24
N LEU A 140 -7.45 -16.20 -17.66
CA LEU A 140 -7.86 -15.03 -18.39
C LEU A 140 -6.58 -14.46 -18.95
N SER A 141 -6.44 -14.55 -20.24
CA SER A 141 -5.26 -14.08 -20.95
C SER A 141 -4.95 -12.60 -20.63
N SER A 142 -5.95 -11.87 -20.19
CA SER A 142 -5.83 -10.47 -19.78
C SER A 142 -5.37 -10.29 -18.34
N LEU A 143 -5.86 -11.10 -17.38
CA LEU A 143 -5.47 -11.02 -15.98
C LEU A 143 -4.16 -11.77 -15.67
N SER A 144 -3.86 -12.85 -16.40
CA SER A 144 -2.63 -13.63 -16.24
C SER A 144 -1.38 -12.98 -16.85
N ASN A 145 -1.55 -12.02 -17.74
CA ASN A 145 -0.45 -11.30 -18.40
C ASN A 145 -0.02 -10.03 -17.68
N HIS A 146 -0.38 -9.86 -16.39
CA HIS A 146 0.15 -8.75 -15.63
C HIS A 146 1.65 -8.97 -15.41
N PRO A 147 2.54 -8.01 -15.79
CA PRO A 147 3.99 -8.21 -15.77
C PRO A 147 4.57 -8.44 -14.37
N ASP A 148 3.82 -8.21 -13.32
CA ASP A 148 4.29 -8.25 -11.94
C ASP A 148 3.96 -9.55 -11.19
N GLY A 149 3.40 -10.56 -11.86
CA GLY A 149 3.31 -11.94 -11.34
C GLY A 149 2.66 -12.06 -9.96
N ILE A 150 1.54 -11.37 -9.71
CA ILE A 150 0.88 -11.33 -8.40
C ILE A 150 0.05 -12.61 -8.09
N PHE A 151 0.07 -13.60 -8.99
CA PHE A 151 -0.63 -14.87 -8.76
C PHE A 151 0.27 -16.08 -9.09
#